data_3005ac231e906e2535a2a4758f4353b2
#
_entry.id   3005ac231e906e2535a2a4758f4353b2
#
_cell.length_a   1.000
_cell.length_b   1.000
_cell.length_c   1.000
_cell.angle_alpha   90.00
_cell.angle_beta   90.00
_cell.angle_gamma   90.00
#
_symmetry.space_group_name_H-M   'P 1'
#
loop_
_entity.id
_entity.type
_entity.pdbx_description
1 polymer ?
#
loop_
_entity_poly.entity_id
_entity_poly.type
_entity_poly.pdbx_seq_one_letter_code
_entity_poly.pdbx_strand_id
1 'polypeptide(L)'
;MLSFDSLAAYWSAPEVAANVLIFFNLLGALFLGMLIGYERAYHGRAAGMRTYGLVCMASAGLTVFVGYPALWYGGHAGLPVNPDPTRVVQGVVTGIGFLGAGVIMKEGLNIRGLTTAASIWAASAIGVLVGVGFYIAAISLTLLSALCMVWVAKLEYWLPSRAGVAILVDFEKGFIPHEDILRKVALEHGYEIAKDSLSISSHDKHAKWHFIAVAIDSKKGTSVSELARMMNSYEGVENFELTHCRN
;
A
#
# COMPACT_ATOMS: atom_id res chain seq x y z
N MET A 1 -41.07 22.97 -16.87
CA MET A 1 -42.04 21.87 -16.86
C MET A 1 -41.32 20.64 -17.48
N LEU A 2 -41.15 19.55 -16.71
CA LEU A 2 -40.62 18.30 -17.28
C LEU A 2 -41.70 17.75 -18.21
N SER A 3 -41.48 17.81 -19.52
CA SER A 3 -42.35 17.17 -20.48
C SER A 3 -42.08 15.68 -20.55
N PHE A 4 -43.06 14.88 -20.90
CA PHE A 4 -42.91 13.43 -21.08
C PHE A 4 -41.81 13.12 -22.13
N ASP A 5 -41.67 13.95 -23.16
CA ASP A 5 -40.65 13.85 -24.19
C ASP A 5 -39.23 14.04 -23.65
N SER A 6 -39.05 14.94 -22.67
CA SER A 6 -37.74 15.15 -22.04
C SER A 6 -37.33 13.95 -21.17
N LEU A 7 -38.28 13.26 -20.54
CA LEU A 7 -38.01 12.02 -19.81
C LEU A 7 -37.75 10.84 -20.76
N ALA A 8 -38.46 10.76 -21.90
CA ALA A 8 -38.27 9.73 -22.91
C ALA A 8 -36.88 9.79 -23.55
N ALA A 9 -36.28 10.98 -23.65
CA ALA A 9 -34.93 11.15 -24.19
C ALA A 9 -33.86 10.35 -23.44
N TYR A 10 -33.99 10.23 -22.10
CA TYR A 10 -33.06 9.43 -21.28
C TYR A 10 -33.16 7.91 -21.50
N TRP A 11 -34.22 7.45 -22.19
CA TRP A 11 -34.50 6.04 -22.45
C TRP A 11 -34.51 5.73 -23.95
N SER A 12 -33.88 6.59 -24.74
CA SER A 12 -33.72 6.32 -26.18
C SER A 12 -32.81 5.10 -26.41
N ALA A 13 -32.93 4.46 -27.58
CA ALA A 13 -32.15 3.26 -27.88
C ALA A 13 -30.62 3.50 -27.80
N PRO A 14 -30.06 4.63 -28.26
CA PRO A 14 -28.63 4.96 -28.08
C PRO A 14 -28.23 5.11 -26.61
N GLU A 15 -29.07 5.78 -25.82
CA GLU A 15 -28.84 5.96 -24.37
C GLU A 15 -28.80 4.63 -23.61
N VAL A 16 -29.79 3.76 -23.89
CA VAL A 16 -29.84 2.44 -23.28
C VAL A 16 -28.64 1.60 -23.68
N ALA A 17 -28.24 1.61 -24.97
CA ALA A 17 -27.09 0.87 -25.46
C ALA A 17 -25.78 1.34 -24.78
N ALA A 18 -25.57 2.67 -24.64
CA ALA A 18 -24.45 3.22 -23.95
C ALA A 18 -24.42 2.82 -22.45
N ASN A 19 -25.57 2.92 -21.78
CA ASN A 19 -25.66 2.54 -20.35
C ASN A 19 -25.40 1.05 -20.13
N VAL A 20 -25.84 0.17 -21.05
CA VAL A 20 -25.52 -1.27 -21.00
C VAL A 20 -24.01 -1.49 -21.15
N LEU A 21 -23.34 -0.81 -22.08
CA LEU A 21 -21.90 -0.91 -22.23
C LEU A 21 -21.16 -0.38 -20.99
N ILE A 22 -21.59 0.75 -20.46
CA ILE A 22 -21.05 1.33 -19.21
C ILE A 22 -21.21 0.32 -18.06
N PHE A 23 -22.37 -0.31 -17.93
CA PHE A 23 -22.58 -1.33 -16.90
C PHE A 23 -21.58 -2.48 -17.00
N PHE A 24 -21.33 -3.00 -18.21
CA PHE A 24 -20.33 -4.06 -18.40
C PHE A 24 -18.90 -3.57 -18.12
N ASN A 25 -18.55 -2.33 -18.44
CA ASN A 25 -17.28 -1.74 -18.07
C ASN A 25 -17.10 -1.67 -16.56
N LEU A 26 -18.13 -1.21 -15.84
CA LEU A 26 -18.11 -1.13 -14.37
C LEU A 26 -18.00 -2.54 -13.75
N LEU A 27 -18.75 -3.49 -14.26
CA LEU A 27 -18.71 -4.88 -13.81
C LEU A 27 -17.33 -5.51 -14.06
N GLY A 28 -16.77 -5.30 -15.26
CA GLY A 28 -15.43 -5.77 -15.61
C GLY A 28 -14.35 -5.15 -14.72
N ALA A 29 -14.42 -3.85 -14.49
CA ALA A 29 -13.51 -3.14 -13.59
C ALA A 29 -13.61 -3.65 -12.14
N LEU A 30 -14.84 -3.83 -11.65
CA LEU A 30 -15.09 -4.42 -10.33
C LEU A 30 -14.42 -5.80 -10.23
N PHE A 31 -14.62 -6.66 -11.21
CA PHE A 31 -14.07 -8.01 -11.23
C PHE A 31 -12.53 -8.00 -11.26
N LEU A 32 -11.90 -7.21 -12.14
CA LEU A 32 -10.45 -7.08 -12.21
C LEU A 32 -9.85 -6.55 -10.91
N GLY A 33 -10.49 -5.55 -10.30
CA GLY A 33 -10.09 -5.06 -8.98
C GLY A 33 -10.21 -6.13 -7.90
N MET A 34 -11.29 -6.90 -7.87
CA MET A 34 -11.49 -7.99 -6.91
C MET A 34 -10.43 -9.10 -7.06
N LEU A 35 -9.95 -9.39 -8.26
CA LEU A 35 -8.86 -10.37 -8.48
C LEU A 35 -7.58 -9.95 -7.76
N ILE A 36 -7.18 -8.69 -7.87
CA ILE A 36 -6.02 -8.17 -7.13
C ILE A 36 -6.30 -8.21 -5.63
N GLY A 37 -7.50 -7.77 -5.22
CA GLY A 37 -7.89 -7.74 -3.82
C GLY A 37 -7.99 -9.11 -3.16
N TYR A 38 -8.23 -10.17 -3.93
CA TYR A 38 -8.26 -11.55 -3.44
C TYR A 38 -6.89 -11.97 -2.89
N GLU A 39 -5.82 -11.71 -3.64
CA GLU A 39 -4.45 -12.00 -3.19
C GLU A 39 -4.13 -11.24 -1.88
N ARG A 40 -4.54 -9.97 -1.78
CA ARG A 40 -4.37 -9.17 -0.57
C ARG A 40 -5.13 -9.73 0.63
N ALA A 41 -6.40 -10.09 0.42
CA ALA A 41 -7.24 -10.69 1.46
C ALA A 41 -6.68 -12.05 1.92
N TYR A 42 -6.21 -12.88 0.99
CA TYR A 42 -5.62 -14.17 1.30
C TYR A 42 -4.38 -14.06 2.21
N HIS A 43 -3.58 -13.02 2.03
CA HIS A 43 -2.38 -12.76 2.84
C HIS A 43 -2.65 -11.85 4.06
N GLY A 44 -3.91 -11.60 4.43
CA GLY A 44 -4.27 -10.81 5.62
C GLY A 44 -3.80 -9.35 5.57
N ARG A 45 -3.75 -8.74 4.37
CA ARG A 45 -3.35 -7.34 4.21
C ARG A 45 -4.52 -6.39 4.47
N ALA A 46 -4.21 -5.14 4.81
CA ALA A 46 -5.18 -4.13 5.29
C ALA A 46 -6.33 -3.84 4.31
N ALA A 47 -6.11 -3.91 2.99
CA ALA A 47 -7.14 -3.72 1.97
C ALA A 47 -7.43 -5.04 1.27
N GLY A 48 -8.72 -5.40 1.11
CA GLY A 48 -9.17 -6.65 0.51
C GLY A 48 -10.00 -6.45 -0.75
N MET A 49 -10.64 -7.53 -1.23
CA MET A 49 -11.41 -7.57 -2.49
C MET A 49 -12.39 -6.42 -2.67
N ARG A 50 -13.11 -6.05 -1.59
CA ARG A 50 -14.10 -4.95 -1.65
C ARG A 50 -13.45 -3.62 -1.97
N THR A 51 -12.35 -3.30 -1.31
CA THR A 51 -11.63 -2.03 -1.48
C THR A 51 -11.09 -1.91 -2.91
N TYR A 52 -10.39 -2.94 -3.40
CA TYR A 52 -9.82 -2.93 -4.75
C TYR A 52 -10.89 -2.91 -5.83
N GLY A 53 -11.95 -3.70 -5.66
CA GLY A 53 -13.08 -3.72 -6.60
C GLY A 53 -13.77 -2.36 -6.68
N LEU A 54 -14.06 -1.73 -5.55
CA LEU A 54 -14.69 -0.41 -5.52
C LEU A 54 -13.80 0.69 -6.10
N VAL A 55 -12.51 0.68 -5.79
CA VAL A 55 -11.55 1.65 -6.35
C VAL A 55 -11.48 1.52 -7.87
N CYS A 56 -11.34 0.30 -8.37
CA CYS A 56 -11.26 0.04 -9.81
C CYS A 56 -12.54 0.45 -10.52
N MET A 57 -13.69 0.04 -10.01
CA MET A 57 -15.01 0.37 -10.55
C MET A 57 -15.29 1.88 -10.54
N ALA A 58 -14.96 2.58 -9.43
CA ALA A 58 -15.16 4.03 -9.32
C ALA A 58 -14.27 4.79 -10.31
N SER A 59 -13.01 4.38 -10.45
CA SER A 59 -12.09 4.97 -11.44
C SER A 59 -12.58 4.76 -12.87
N ALA A 60 -13.12 3.57 -13.18
CA ALA A 60 -13.72 3.30 -14.48
C ALA A 60 -14.96 4.18 -14.72
N GLY A 61 -15.85 4.32 -13.75
CA GLY A 61 -17.05 5.15 -13.85
C GLY A 61 -16.75 6.61 -14.13
N LEU A 62 -15.78 7.19 -13.40
CA LEU A 62 -15.34 8.56 -13.63
C LEU A 62 -14.70 8.76 -15.01
N THR A 63 -13.99 7.74 -15.51
CA THR A 63 -13.32 7.82 -16.82
C THR A 63 -14.29 7.62 -17.96
N VAL A 64 -15.22 6.66 -17.85
CA VAL A 64 -16.29 6.43 -18.83
C VAL A 64 -17.15 7.68 -19.05
N PHE A 65 -17.43 8.43 -17.99
CA PHE A 65 -18.21 9.66 -18.05
C PHE A 65 -17.71 10.62 -19.12
N VAL A 66 -16.39 10.76 -19.28
CA VAL A 66 -15.79 11.67 -20.26
C VAL A 66 -15.95 11.16 -21.71
N GLY A 67 -16.12 9.85 -21.89
CA GLY A 67 -16.24 9.23 -23.22
C GLY A 67 -17.60 9.46 -23.90
N TYR A 68 -18.63 9.89 -23.17
CA TYR A 68 -19.99 10.04 -23.67
C TYR A 68 -20.59 11.45 -23.46
N PRO A 69 -19.87 12.53 -23.81
CA PRO A 69 -20.35 13.89 -23.54
C PRO A 69 -21.65 14.23 -24.31
N ALA A 70 -21.88 13.60 -25.47
CA ALA A 70 -23.08 13.79 -26.26
C ALA A 70 -24.36 13.28 -25.57
N LEU A 71 -24.22 12.35 -24.62
CA LEU A 71 -25.34 11.76 -23.88
C LEU A 71 -25.59 12.44 -22.53
N TRP A 72 -24.76 13.44 -22.16
CA TRP A 72 -24.98 14.16 -20.92
C TRP A 72 -26.30 14.90 -20.94
N TYR A 73 -27.01 14.83 -19.82
CA TYR A 73 -28.30 15.48 -19.63
C TYR A 73 -29.36 15.05 -20.67
N GLY A 74 -29.32 13.75 -21.08
CA GLY A 74 -30.27 13.22 -22.08
C GLY A 74 -30.08 13.79 -23.47
N GLY A 75 -28.82 14.14 -23.84
CA GLY A 75 -28.51 14.76 -25.12
C GLY A 75 -28.84 16.26 -25.23
N HIS A 76 -29.28 16.89 -24.14
CA HIS A 76 -29.72 18.29 -24.11
C HIS A 76 -28.65 19.26 -23.61
N ALA A 77 -27.37 18.89 -23.68
CA ALA A 77 -26.27 19.76 -23.21
C ALA A 77 -26.15 21.12 -23.90
N GLY A 78 -26.84 21.30 -25.04
CA GLY A 78 -27.03 22.61 -25.76
C GLY A 78 -25.74 23.26 -26.32
N LEU A 79 -24.58 22.79 -25.94
CA LEU A 79 -23.27 23.25 -26.39
C LEU A 79 -22.38 22.06 -26.74
N PRO A 80 -21.47 22.18 -27.74
CA PRO A 80 -20.46 21.16 -27.98
C PRO A 80 -19.54 21.07 -26.76
N VAL A 81 -19.76 20.05 -25.94
CA VAL A 81 -18.91 19.78 -24.77
C VAL A 81 -17.74 18.93 -25.23
N ASN A 82 -16.54 19.48 -25.13
CA ASN A 82 -15.31 18.76 -25.39
C ASN A 82 -14.54 18.61 -24.04
N PRO A 83 -14.89 17.63 -23.22
CA PRO A 83 -14.26 17.44 -21.93
C PRO A 83 -12.81 16.98 -22.12
N ASP A 84 -11.93 17.50 -21.28
CA ASP A 84 -10.54 17.08 -21.23
C ASP A 84 -10.41 15.81 -20.35
N PRO A 85 -10.17 14.63 -20.94
CA PRO A 85 -10.06 13.39 -20.19
C PRO A 85 -8.87 13.39 -19.22
N THR A 86 -7.83 14.19 -19.51
CA THR A 86 -6.63 14.24 -18.67
C THR A 86 -6.92 14.82 -17.29
N ARG A 87 -7.87 15.76 -17.19
CA ARG A 87 -8.30 16.34 -15.92
C ARG A 87 -8.99 15.33 -15.02
N VAL A 88 -9.80 14.45 -15.58
CA VAL A 88 -10.46 13.39 -14.81
C VAL A 88 -9.42 12.38 -14.32
N VAL A 89 -8.52 11.93 -15.19
CA VAL A 89 -7.43 11.04 -14.81
C VAL A 89 -6.57 11.67 -13.72
N GLN A 90 -6.23 12.95 -13.86
CA GLN A 90 -5.47 13.69 -12.84
C GLN A 90 -6.21 13.74 -11.50
N GLY A 91 -7.53 13.98 -11.52
CA GLY A 91 -8.37 13.98 -10.32
C GLY A 91 -8.41 12.61 -9.64
N VAL A 92 -8.57 11.53 -10.43
CA VAL A 92 -8.55 10.15 -9.94
C VAL A 92 -7.19 9.84 -9.29
N VAL A 93 -6.07 10.13 -9.99
CA VAL A 93 -4.71 9.89 -9.49
C VAL A 93 -4.44 10.66 -8.19
N THR A 94 -4.89 11.92 -8.13
CA THR A 94 -4.75 12.74 -6.91
C THR A 94 -5.56 12.17 -5.75
N GLY A 95 -6.83 11.81 -6.02
CA GLY A 95 -7.72 11.24 -4.98
C GLY A 95 -7.23 9.90 -4.44
N ILE A 96 -6.71 9.03 -5.32
CA ILE A 96 -6.18 7.74 -4.88
C ILE A 96 -4.89 7.89 -4.08
N GLY A 97 -4.12 8.97 -4.29
CA GLY A 97 -2.97 9.31 -3.47
C GLY A 97 -3.34 9.51 -1.99
N PHE A 98 -4.50 10.11 -1.72
CA PHE A 98 -5.03 10.26 -0.36
C PHE A 98 -5.36 8.92 0.29
N LEU A 99 -6.03 8.01 -0.43
CA LEU A 99 -6.30 6.65 0.06
C LEU A 99 -5.00 5.87 0.28
N GLY A 100 -4.04 6.00 -0.65
CA GLY A 100 -2.72 5.40 -0.52
C GLY A 100 -1.98 5.88 0.73
N ALA A 101 -1.99 7.17 1.00
CA ALA A 101 -1.40 7.74 2.22
C ALA A 101 -2.10 7.20 3.49
N GLY A 102 -3.43 7.03 3.45
CA GLY A 102 -4.22 6.53 4.58
C GLY A 102 -3.93 5.08 4.97
N VAL A 103 -3.35 4.26 4.09
CA VAL A 103 -2.99 2.87 4.40
C VAL A 103 -1.53 2.69 4.79
N ILE A 104 -0.71 3.74 4.67
CA ILE A 104 0.69 3.73 5.10
C ILE A 104 0.73 4.11 6.57
N MET A 105 1.22 3.20 7.40
CA MET A 105 1.32 3.38 8.84
C MET A 105 2.77 3.26 9.29
N LYS A 106 3.18 4.15 10.20
CA LYS A 106 4.49 4.09 10.85
C LYS A 106 4.30 3.57 12.28
N GLU A 107 4.89 2.41 12.56
CA GLU A 107 4.96 1.83 13.90
C GLU A 107 6.42 1.76 14.35
N GLY A 108 6.82 2.67 15.20
CA GLY A 108 8.23 2.82 15.60
C GLY A 108 9.13 3.14 14.40
N LEU A 109 10.10 2.28 14.08
CA LEU A 109 10.97 2.36 12.89
C LEU A 109 10.41 1.61 11.67
N ASN A 110 9.32 0.87 11.81
CA ASN A 110 8.73 0.11 10.72
C ASN A 110 7.67 0.94 9.98
N ILE A 111 7.73 0.92 8.65
CA ILE A 111 6.70 1.49 7.78
C ILE A 111 5.95 0.33 7.15
N ARG A 112 4.64 0.25 7.38
CA ARG A 112 3.75 -0.77 6.82
C ARG A 112 2.81 -0.15 5.80
N GLY A 113 2.28 -0.97 4.90
CA GLY A 113 1.25 -0.53 3.95
C GLY A 113 1.77 0.03 2.63
N LEU A 114 3.09 0.15 2.40
CA LEU A 114 3.66 0.67 1.14
C LEU A 114 3.19 -0.13 -0.09
N THR A 115 3.31 -1.47 -0.05
CA THR A 115 2.84 -2.34 -1.14
C THR A 115 1.33 -2.27 -1.31
N THR A 116 0.57 -2.12 -0.21
CA THR A 116 -0.88 -1.94 -0.25
C THR A 116 -1.24 -0.63 -0.94
N ALA A 117 -0.57 0.47 -0.61
CA ALA A 117 -0.77 1.76 -1.26
C ALA A 117 -0.48 1.69 -2.77
N ALA A 118 0.66 1.11 -3.15
CA ALA A 118 1.06 0.93 -4.54
C ALA A 118 0.04 0.07 -5.32
N SER A 119 -0.46 -1.01 -4.72
CA SER A 119 -1.44 -1.88 -5.38
C SER A 119 -2.84 -1.25 -5.48
N ILE A 120 -3.27 -0.42 -4.54
CA ILE A 120 -4.50 0.39 -4.65
C ILE A 120 -4.36 1.39 -5.81
N TRP A 121 -3.19 2.01 -5.96
CA TRP A 121 -2.90 2.88 -7.08
C TRP A 121 -2.98 2.15 -8.43
N ALA A 122 -2.41 0.93 -8.52
CA ALA A 122 -2.50 0.07 -9.69
C ALA A 122 -3.97 -0.32 -10.02
N ALA A 123 -4.79 -0.64 -9.01
CA ALA A 123 -6.21 -0.94 -9.20
C ALA A 123 -6.98 0.27 -9.79
N SER A 124 -6.65 1.48 -9.35
CA SER A 124 -7.22 2.70 -9.93
C SER A 124 -6.84 2.86 -11.40
N ALA A 125 -5.57 2.63 -11.75
CA ALA A 125 -5.10 2.69 -13.13
C ALA A 125 -5.81 1.65 -14.03
N ILE A 126 -6.06 0.43 -13.52
CA ILE A 126 -6.84 -0.59 -14.22
C ILE A 126 -8.26 -0.09 -14.50
N GLY A 127 -8.90 0.55 -13.51
CA GLY A 127 -10.21 1.15 -13.68
C GLY A 127 -10.22 2.23 -14.78
N VAL A 128 -9.22 3.10 -14.79
CA VAL A 128 -9.07 4.12 -15.85
C VAL A 128 -8.95 3.46 -17.23
N LEU A 129 -8.12 2.41 -17.38
CA LEU A 129 -7.95 1.68 -18.64
C LEU A 129 -9.26 1.04 -19.11
N VAL A 130 -10.02 0.42 -18.22
CA VAL A 130 -11.35 -0.13 -18.53
C VAL A 130 -12.30 0.98 -18.98
N GLY A 131 -12.33 2.11 -18.27
CA GLY A 131 -13.20 3.24 -18.59
C GLY A 131 -12.91 3.87 -19.95
N VAL A 132 -11.64 3.87 -20.40
CA VAL A 132 -11.24 4.32 -21.73
C VAL A 132 -11.50 3.26 -22.81
N GLY A 133 -11.74 1.98 -22.41
CA GLY A 133 -11.94 0.87 -23.36
C GLY A 133 -10.66 0.09 -23.71
N PHE A 134 -9.53 0.33 -23.02
CA PHE A 134 -8.29 -0.42 -23.20
C PHE A 134 -8.29 -1.73 -22.40
N TYR A 135 -9.21 -2.63 -22.73
CA TYR A 135 -9.46 -3.87 -21.97
C TYR A 135 -8.24 -4.79 -21.89
N ILE A 136 -7.53 -4.96 -23.01
CA ILE A 136 -6.31 -5.80 -23.06
C ILE A 136 -5.24 -5.22 -22.13
N ALA A 137 -5.05 -3.91 -22.14
CA ALA A 137 -4.10 -3.25 -21.24
C ALA A 137 -4.52 -3.39 -19.77
N ALA A 138 -5.82 -3.26 -19.47
CA ALA A 138 -6.36 -3.44 -18.12
C ALA A 138 -6.13 -4.87 -17.61
N ILE A 139 -6.43 -5.88 -18.44
CA ILE A 139 -6.18 -7.29 -18.11
C ILE A 139 -4.69 -7.55 -17.91
N SER A 140 -3.84 -7.03 -18.81
CA SER A 140 -2.39 -7.17 -18.71
C SER A 140 -1.85 -6.54 -17.43
N LEU A 141 -2.30 -5.33 -17.08
CA LEU A 141 -1.88 -4.65 -15.85
C LEU A 141 -2.34 -5.43 -14.61
N THR A 142 -3.55 -6.02 -14.64
CA THR A 142 -4.06 -6.87 -13.56
C THR A 142 -3.19 -8.10 -13.37
N LEU A 143 -2.86 -8.81 -14.46
CA LEU A 143 -2.03 -10.01 -14.41
C LEU A 143 -0.60 -9.70 -13.94
N LEU A 144 0.00 -8.63 -14.48
CA LEU A 144 1.34 -8.20 -14.07
C LEU A 144 1.38 -7.76 -12.61
N SER A 145 0.35 -7.06 -12.13
CA SER A 145 0.25 -6.66 -10.73
C SER A 145 0.12 -7.88 -9.80
N ALA A 146 -0.74 -8.83 -10.14
CA ALA A 146 -0.90 -10.06 -9.39
C ALA A 146 0.39 -10.90 -9.41
N LEU A 147 1.03 -11.02 -10.57
CA LEU A 147 2.31 -11.70 -10.73
C LEU A 147 3.39 -11.05 -9.86
N CYS A 148 3.52 -9.72 -9.92
CA CYS A 148 4.47 -8.97 -9.11
C CYS A 148 4.27 -9.26 -7.61
N MET A 149 3.03 -9.20 -7.13
CA MET A 149 2.74 -9.44 -5.71
C MET A 149 3.05 -10.87 -5.24
N VAL A 150 2.84 -11.87 -6.10
CA VAL A 150 3.07 -13.27 -5.75
C VAL A 150 4.52 -13.68 -5.99
N TRP A 151 5.06 -13.36 -7.17
CA TRP A 151 6.39 -13.86 -7.58
C TRP A 151 7.54 -13.06 -6.97
N VAL A 152 7.41 -11.73 -6.88
CA VAL A 152 8.46 -10.91 -6.27
C VAL A 152 8.58 -11.25 -4.79
N ALA A 153 7.46 -11.47 -4.07
CA ALA A 153 7.49 -11.91 -2.69
C ALA A 153 8.22 -13.26 -2.50
N LYS A 154 8.07 -14.20 -3.46
CA LYS A 154 8.82 -15.46 -3.45
C LYS A 154 10.30 -15.25 -3.78
N LEU A 155 10.58 -14.36 -4.74
CA LEU A 155 11.96 -14.03 -5.13
C LEU A 155 12.71 -13.35 -3.97
N GLU A 156 12.06 -12.44 -3.24
CA GLU A 156 12.60 -11.80 -2.03
C GLU A 156 12.99 -12.84 -0.96
N TYR A 157 12.21 -13.92 -0.84
CA TYR A 157 12.56 -15.01 0.08
C TYR A 157 13.83 -15.78 -0.35
N TRP A 158 14.12 -15.83 -1.66
CA TRP A 158 15.31 -16.50 -2.22
C TRP A 158 16.55 -15.61 -2.23
N LEU A 159 16.34 -14.30 -2.29
CA LEU A 159 17.44 -13.35 -2.23
C LEU A 159 17.98 -13.28 -0.79
N PRO A 160 19.30 -13.30 -0.61
CA PRO A 160 19.91 -13.15 0.70
C PRO A 160 19.57 -11.76 1.27
N SER A 161 18.60 -11.68 2.15
CA SER A 161 18.31 -10.48 2.93
C SER A 161 18.91 -10.63 4.33
N ARG A 162 19.54 -9.60 4.82
CA ARG A 162 20.02 -9.56 6.20
C ARG A 162 18.83 -9.24 7.11
N ALA A 163 18.47 -10.18 7.99
CA ALA A 163 17.42 -9.94 8.96
C ALA A 163 17.81 -8.77 9.88
N GLY A 164 16.98 -7.74 9.93
CA GLY A 164 17.11 -6.63 10.87
C GLY A 164 16.15 -6.79 12.05
N VAL A 165 16.61 -6.42 13.23
CA VAL A 165 15.80 -6.32 14.44
C VAL A 165 15.88 -4.89 14.93
N ALA A 166 14.74 -4.21 15.02
CA ALA A 166 14.65 -2.94 15.72
C ALA A 166 14.64 -3.23 17.23
N ILE A 167 15.53 -2.60 17.93
CA ILE A 167 15.74 -2.78 19.35
C ILE A 167 15.54 -1.41 20.02
N LEU A 168 14.61 -1.38 20.95
CA LEU A 168 14.38 -0.26 21.82
C LEU A 168 14.74 -0.71 23.24
N VAL A 169 15.62 0.05 23.90
CA VAL A 169 16.10 -0.25 25.24
C VAL A 169 15.89 0.95 26.14
N ASP A 170 15.22 0.75 27.24
CA ASP A 170 15.12 1.71 28.34
C ASP A 170 16.11 1.28 29.45
N PHE A 171 17.01 2.17 29.82
CA PHE A 171 18.03 1.91 30.84
C PHE A 171 17.58 2.41 32.21
N GLU A 172 18.07 1.77 33.24
CA GLU A 172 17.83 2.16 34.62
C GLU A 172 18.26 3.60 34.89
N LYS A 173 17.61 4.24 35.83
CA LYS A 173 17.88 5.62 36.22
C LYS A 173 19.31 5.81 36.69
N GLY A 174 20.06 6.66 35.95
CA GLY A 174 21.45 6.98 36.27
C GLY A 174 22.47 6.03 35.65
N PHE A 175 22.03 4.97 34.94
CA PHE A 175 22.94 4.14 34.14
C PHE A 175 23.40 4.90 32.92
N ILE A 176 24.68 4.87 32.60
CA ILE A 176 25.27 5.51 31.45
C ILE A 176 25.68 4.42 30.44
N PRO A 177 24.85 4.15 29.43
CA PRO A 177 25.19 3.16 28.42
C PRO A 177 26.32 3.65 27.51
N HIS A 178 27.22 2.74 27.14
CA HIS A 178 28.34 3.03 26.23
C HIS A 178 28.09 2.37 24.86
N GLU A 179 28.13 3.16 23.80
CA GLU A 179 27.89 2.70 22.42
C GLU A 179 28.88 1.61 21.99
N ASP A 180 30.15 1.77 22.34
CA ASP A 180 31.22 0.82 21.97
C ASP A 180 30.97 -0.58 22.59
N ILE A 181 30.47 -0.62 23.82
CA ILE A 181 30.14 -1.87 24.49
C ILE A 181 28.93 -2.52 23.80
N LEU A 182 27.91 -1.73 23.50
CA LEU A 182 26.72 -2.23 22.82
C LEU A 182 27.06 -2.79 21.43
N ARG A 183 27.89 -2.08 20.67
CA ARG A 183 28.39 -2.55 19.35
C ARG A 183 29.18 -3.86 19.47
N LYS A 184 30.04 -3.98 20.48
CA LYS A 184 30.81 -5.18 20.72
C LYS A 184 29.94 -6.37 21.08
N VAL A 185 29.00 -6.18 21.99
CA VAL A 185 28.02 -7.22 22.37
C VAL A 185 27.16 -7.64 21.18
N ALA A 186 26.69 -6.69 20.36
CA ALA A 186 25.97 -7.02 19.14
C ALA A 186 26.79 -7.90 18.18
N LEU A 187 28.07 -7.55 17.96
CA LEU A 187 28.99 -8.31 17.10
C LEU A 187 29.25 -9.75 17.62
N GLU A 188 29.43 -9.90 18.93
CA GLU A 188 29.61 -11.22 19.57
C GLU A 188 28.43 -12.15 19.34
N HIS A 189 27.21 -11.58 19.16
CA HIS A 189 25.99 -12.33 18.89
C HIS A 189 25.60 -12.37 17.40
N GLY A 190 26.50 -11.98 16.52
CA GLY A 190 26.31 -12.07 15.07
C GLY A 190 25.44 -10.94 14.49
N TYR A 191 25.33 -9.82 15.18
CA TYR A 191 24.63 -8.62 14.72
C TYR A 191 25.57 -7.43 14.60
N GLU A 192 25.30 -6.58 13.61
CA GLU A 192 25.95 -5.30 13.43
C GLU A 192 24.88 -4.20 13.60
N ILE A 193 25.18 -3.18 14.41
CA ILE A 193 24.30 -2.02 14.54
C ILE A 193 24.39 -1.21 13.25
N ALA A 194 23.26 -1.04 12.55
CA ALA A 194 23.22 -0.30 11.29
C ALA A 194 23.72 1.14 11.51
N LYS A 195 24.57 1.60 10.59
CA LYS A 195 25.06 2.99 10.61
C LYS A 195 23.85 3.93 10.56
N ASP A 196 23.91 4.99 11.35
CA ASP A 196 22.89 6.04 11.43
C ASP A 196 21.51 5.61 11.94
N SER A 197 21.35 4.38 12.47
CA SER A 197 20.10 3.92 13.05
C SER A 197 19.97 4.22 14.55
N LEU A 198 21.06 4.58 15.23
CA LEU A 198 21.06 4.83 16.66
C LEU A 198 20.42 6.18 16.97
N SER A 199 19.32 6.16 17.68
CA SER A 199 18.65 7.33 18.25
C SER A 199 18.71 7.24 19.77
N ILE A 200 19.20 8.29 20.38
CA ILE A 200 19.38 8.40 21.83
C ILE A 200 18.47 9.49 22.35
N SER A 201 17.63 9.16 23.30
CA SER A 201 16.84 10.12 24.06
C SER A 201 17.07 9.91 25.56
N SER A 202 17.00 10.98 26.34
CA SER A 202 17.12 10.91 27.79
C SER A 202 16.04 11.77 28.42
N HIS A 203 15.28 11.20 29.35
CA HIS A 203 14.27 11.89 30.12
C HIS A 203 14.40 11.51 31.62
N ASP A 204 14.45 12.49 32.52
CA ASP A 204 14.59 12.28 33.98
C ASP A 204 15.75 11.34 34.40
N LYS A 205 16.86 11.39 33.68
CA LYS A 205 18.05 10.52 33.85
C LYS A 205 17.80 9.05 33.44
N HIS A 206 16.71 8.73 32.76
CA HIS A 206 16.53 7.45 32.08
C HIS A 206 17.01 7.61 30.62
N ALA A 207 17.98 6.84 30.23
CA ALA A 207 18.44 6.79 28.85
C ALA A 207 17.56 5.80 28.08
N LYS A 208 17.07 6.21 26.92
CA LYS A 208 16.30 5.38 26.00
C LYS A 208 16.98 5.35 24.65
N TRP A 209 17.41 4.18 24.24
CA TRP A 209 18.14 3.96 23.01
C TRP A 209 17.30 3.15 22.04
N HIS A 210 17.31 3.57 20.78
CA HIS A 210 16.60 2.93 19.72
C HIS A 210 17.54 2.73 18.53
N PHE A 211 17.73 1.50 18.07
CA PHE A 211 18.64 1.18 16.99
C PHE A 211 18.19 -0.08 16.24
N ILE A 212 18.75 -0.27 15.05
CA ILE A 212 18.53 -1.46 14.22
C ILE A 212 19.79 -2.32 14.26
N ALA A 213 19.64 -3.54 14.73
CA ALA A 213 20.66 -4.58 14.64
C ALA A 213 20.41 -5.44 13.40
N VAL A 214 21.39 -5.54 12.51
CA VAL A 214 21.33 -6.31 11.27
C VAL A 214 22.20 -7.56 11.41
N ALA A 215 21.66 -8.73 11.10
CA ALA A 215 22.42 -9.96 11.16
C ALA A 215 23.60 -9.92 10.17
N ILE A 216 24.79 -10.30 10.62
CA ILE A 216 26.00 -10.35 9.79
C ILE A 216 25.88 -11.42 8.72
N ASP A 217 25.27 -12.57 9.09
CA ASP A 217 25.01 -13.69 8.20
C ASP A 217 23.55 -14.12 8.34
N SER A 218 22.86 -14.30 7.21
CA SER A 218 21.45 -14.75 7.17
C SER A 218 21.18 -16.06 7.91
N LYS A 219 22.23 -16.89 8.13
CA LYS A 219 22.16 -18.21 8.81
C LYS A 219 22.69 -18.19 10.26
N LYS A 220 23.35 -17.12 10.70
CA LYS A 220 24.03 -17.05 11.99
C LYS A 220 23.39 -16.07 12.97
N GLY A 221 22.34 -15.35 12.58
CA GLY A 221 21.62 -14.46 13.49
C GLY A 221 20.96 -15.27 14.60
N THR A 222 21.27 -14.90 15.82
CA THR A 222 20.63 -15.42 17.06
C THR A 222 19.12 -15.22 16.98
N SER A 223 18.30 -16.14 17.46
CA SER A 223 16.84 -15.95 17.44
C SER A 223 16.42 -14.75 18.28
N VAL A 224 15.30 -14.08 17.92
CA VAL A 224 14.77 -12.94 18.71
C VAL A 224 14.52 -13.34 20.17
N SER A 225 14.12 -14.59 20.41
CA SER A 225 13.92 -15.12 21.76
C SER A 225 15.23 -15.20 22.56
N GLU A 226 16.32 -15.47 21.88
CA GLU A 226 17.66 -15.55 22.48
C GLU A 226 18.23 -14.15 22.72
N LEU A 227 17.99 -13.20 21.79
CA LEU A 227 18.25 -11.78 22.00
C LEU A 227 17.46 -11.23 23.20
N ALA A 228 16.20 -11.61 23.35
CA ALA A 228 15.39 -11.21 24.48
C ALA A 228 15.95 -11.72 25.83
N ARG A 229 16.44 -12.97 25.87
CA ARG A 229 17.10 -13.50 27.07
C ARG A 229 18.37 -12.72 27.41
N MET A 230 19.15 -12.39 26.40
CA MET A 230 20.38 -11.62 26.54
C MET A 230 20.09 -10.20 27.07
N MET A 231 19.08 -9.53 26.51
CA MET A 231 18.67 -8.19 26.98
C MET A 231 18.22 -8.22 28.43
N ASN A 232 17.51 -9.26 28.86
CA ASN A 232 17.13 -9.44 30.26
C ASN A 232 18.33 -9.65 31.23
N SER A 233 19.44 -10.14 30.72
CA SER A 233 20.66 -10.37 31.53
C SER A 233 21.67 -9.23 31.46
N TYR A 234 21.41 -8.22 30.60
CA TYR A 234 22.32 -7.10 30.44
C TYR A 234 22.14 -6.09 31.57
N GLU A 235 23.26 -5.76 32.22
CA GLU A 235 23.29 -4.85 33.36
C GLU A 235 22.77 -3.46 32.98
N GLY A 236 21.85 -2.90 33.76
CA GLY A 236 21.28 -1.57 33.53
C GLY A 236 20.13 -1.50 32.54
N VAL A 237 19.64 -2.61 32.00
CA VAL A 237 18.42 -2.66 31.19
C VAL A 237 17.19 -2.81 32.08
N GLU A 238 16.31 -1.81 32.07
CA GLU A 238 15.03 -1.82 32.76
C GLU A 238 13.91 -2.44 31.93
N ASN A 239 13.79 -1.97 30.67
CA ASN A 239 12.81 -2.47 29.71
C ASN A 239 13.41 -2.54 28.30
N PHE A 240 12.90 -3.45 27.48
CA PHE A 240 13.26 -3.49 26.08
C PHE A 240 12.09 -3.96 25.19
N GLU A 241 12.12 -3.55 23.94
CA GLU A 241 11.22 -4.02 22.89
C GLU A 241 12.03 -4.47 21.69
N LEU A 242 11.76 -5.67 21.19
CA LEU A 242 12.39 -6.26 20.02
C LEU A 242 11.35 -6.46 18.93
N THR A 243 11.54 -5.82 17.80
CA THR A 243 10.63 -5.93 16.65
C THR A 243 11.41 -6.32 15.39
N HIS A 244 10.96 -7.36 14.68
CA HIS A 244 11.54 -7.71 13.39
C HIS A 244 11.34 -6.57 12.38
N CYS A 245 12.44 -6.02 11.85
CA CYS A 245 12.39 -5.16 10.67
C CYS A 245 12.29 -6.07 9.44
N ARG A 246 11.08 -6.20 8.89
CA ARG A 246 10.87 -6.85 7.61
C ARG A 246 10.47 -5.75 6.62
N ASN A 247 11.32 -5.53 5.61
CA ASN A 247 10.95 -4.69 4.46
C ASN A 247 9.74 -5.26 3.73
#